data_5370be94c1a5178be82e200be9507704
#
_entry.id   5370be94c1a5178be82e200be9507704
#
_cell.length_a   1.000
_cell.length_b   1.000
_cell.length_c   1.000
_cell.angle_alpha   90.00
_cell.angle_beta   90.00
_cell.angle_gamma   90.00
#
_symmetry.space_group_name_H-M   'P 1'
#
loop_
_entity.id
_entity.type
_entity.pdbx_description
1 polymer ?
#
loop_
_entity_poly.entity_id
_entity_poly.type
_entity_poly.pdbx_seq_one_letter_code
_entity_poly.pdbx_strand_id
1 'polypeptide(L)'
;MGSMLMTADQRTIEDSITKICGQFRDDYWSECDANARFPEEFYRAIADAGWLGICMPPELGGAGLGVTEAAIMMHAVARGGGGYAAASSIHLNIFGPHAIVVHGTDEQKKRMLVPLIQGKEKACFGVTEPNAGLDTTSIETFATRTNDGYVVKGRKIWTTTAQEADKILLLTRTAKKEDGKKPTDGM
;
A
#
# COMPACT_ATOMS: atom_id res chain seq x y z
N MET A 1 19.63 20.41 12.10
CA MET A 1 18.99 19.68 11.02
C MET A 1 18.34 20.69 10.11
N GLY A 2 18.82 20.85 8.88
CA GLY A 2 18.27 21.82 7.96
C GLY A 2 16.80 21.49 7.67
N SER A 3 15.94 22.48 7.88
CA SER A 3 14.55 22.42 7.41
C SER A 3 14.59 22.16 5.90
N MET A 4 14.10 21.01 5.47
CA MET A 4 13.82 20.76 4.06
C MET A 4 12.88 21.89 3.64
N LEU A 5 13.26 22.67 2.64
CA LEU A 5 12.46 23.79 2.16
C LEU A 5 11.23 23.22 1.43
N MET A 6 10.17 22.97 2.18
CA MET A 6 8.90 22.52 1.64
C MET A 6 8.22 23.65 0.87
N THR A 7 7.59 23.29 -0.22
CA THR A 7 6.69 24.23 -0.95
C THR A 7 5.46 24.58 -0.09
N ALA A 8 4.69 25.56 -0.51
CA ALA A 8 3.43 25.91 0.17
C ALA A 8 2.45 24.73 0.16
N ASP A 9 2.34 24.03 -0.99
CA ASP A 9 1.45 22.87 -1.14
C ASP A 9 1.89 21.71 -0.25
N GLN A 10 3.21 21.45 -0.16
CA GLN A 10 3.75 20.41 0.71
C GLN A 10 3.48 20.68 2.19
N ARG A 11 3.56 21.94 2.63
CA ARG A 11 3.16 22.33 3.99
C ARG A 11 1.66 22.13 4.21
N THR A 12 0.83 22.47 3.22
CA THR A 12 -0.62 22.23 3.30
C THR A 12 -0.94 20.74 3.46
N ILE A 13 -0.21 19.87 2.79
CA ILE A 13 -0.36 18.40 2.97
C ILE A 13 0.02 18.01 4.41
N GLU A 14 1.20 18.42 4.89
CA GLU A 14 1.64 18.12 6.26
C GLU A 14 0.63 18.59 7.31
N ASP A 15 0.15 19.84 7.20
CA ASP A 15 -0.81 20.43 8.12
C ASP A 15 -2.16 19.69 8.11
N SER A 16 -2.65 19.34 6.93
CA SER A 16 -3.92 18.62 6.76
C SER A 16 -3.85 17.24 7.40
N ILE A 17 -2.78 16.51 7.16
CA ILE A 17 -2.56 15.19 7.76
C ILE A 17 -2.37 15.29 9.27
N THR A 18 -1.59 16.25 9.75
CA THR A 18 -1.40 16.49 11.19
C THR A 18 -2.74 16.74 11.88
N LYS A 19 -3.63 17.51 11.25
CA LYS A 19 -4.97 17.79 11.77
C LYS A 19 -5.83 16.52 11.85
N ILE A 20 -5.76 15.63 10.85
CA ILE A 20 -6.48 14.34 10.88
C ILE A 20 -5.92 13.47 12.00
N CYS A 21 -4.59 13.30 12.07
CA CYS A 21 -3.93 12.49 13.10
C CYS A 21 -4.26 12.99 14.52
N GLY A 22 -4.38 14.30 14.71
CA GLY A 22 -4.71 14.89 16.01
C GLY A 22 -6.11 14.53 16.55
N GLN A 23 -6.98 13.94 15.74
CA GLN A 23 -8.28 13.43 16.18
C GLN A 23 -8.17 12.05 16.89
N PHE A 24 -7.07 11.37 16.68
CA PHE A 24 -6.81 10.02 17.20
C PHE A 24 -5.71 10.07 18.27
N ARG A 25 -6.12 10.12 19.54
CA ARG A 25 -5.22 10.27 20.67
C ARG A 25 -4.62 8.92 21.11
N ASP A 26 -3.72 8.96 22.06
CA ASP A 26 -2.99 7.78 22.56
C ASP A 26 -3.93 6.69 23.10
N ASP A 27 -5.07 7.07 23.69
CA ASP A 27 -6.09 6.14 24.18
C ASP A 27 -6.72 5.33 23.04
N TYR A 28 -6.99 5.94 21.88
CA TYR A 28 -7.47 5.25 20.69
C TYR A 28 -6.47 4.20 20.19
N TRP A 29 -5.19 4.58 20.07
CA TRP A 29 -4.15 3.67 19.59
C TRP A 29 -3.88 2.55 20.58
N SER A 30 -3.87 2.84 21.88
CA SER A 30 -3.73 1.85 22.95
C SER A 30 -4.88 0.84 22.94
N GLU A 31 -6.10 1.30 22.68
CA GLU A 31 -7.29 0.43 22.57
C GLU A 31 -7.20 -0.48 21.33
N CYS A 32 -6.79 0.05 20.18
CA CYS A 32 -6.56 -0.76 18.97
C CYS A 32 -5.52 -1.86 19.23
N ASP A 33 -4.40 -1.52 19.87
CA ASP A 33 -3.33 -2.47 20.18
C ASP A 33 -3.79 -3.55 21.17
N ALA A 34 -4.41 -3.15 22.28
CA ALA A 34 -4.88 -4.06 23.32
C ALA A 34 -5.91 -5.09 22.81
N ASN A 35 -6.71 -4.71 21.82
CA ASN A 35 -7.76 -5.56 21.24
C ASN A 35 -7.33 -6.21 19.91
N ALA A 36 -6.07 -6.04 19.48
CA ALA A 36 -5.58 -6.48 18.19
C ALA A 36 -6.51 -6.05 17.01
N ARG A 37 -7.02 -4.82 17.10
CA ARG A 37 -8.03 -4.26 16.20
C ARG A 37 -7.39 -3.38 15.12
N PHE A 38 -7.83 -3.53 13.88
CA PHE A 38 -7.47 -2.61 12.81
C PHE A 38 -8.03 -1.21 13.12
N PRO A 39 -7.25 -0.11 12.89
CA PRO A 39 -7.67 1.26 13.17
C PRO A 39 -8.62 1.79 12.09
N GLU A 40 -9.84 1.24 12.01
CA GLU A 40 -10.81 1.50 10.94
C GLU A 40 -11.22 2.96 10.88
N GLU A 41 -11.43 3.62 12.02
CA GLU A 41 -11.85 5.02 12.08
C GLU A 41 -10.77 5.96 11.54
N PHE A 42 -9.51 5.68 11.87
CA PHE A 42 -8.37 6.41 11.30
C PHE A 42 -8.26 6.18 9.79
N TYR A 43 -8.34 4.91 9.36
CA TYR A 43 -8.31 4.56 7.94
C TYR A 43 -9.41 5.29 7.16
N ARG A 44 -10.64 5.34 7.70
CA ARG A 44 -11.76 6.07 7.09
C ARG A 44 -11.53 7.57 7.04
N ALA A 45 -11.02 8.18 8.10
CA ALA A 45 -10.72 9.61 8.09
C ALA A 45 -9.71 10.01 7.00
N ILE A 46 -8.70 9.17 6.76
CA ILE A 46 -7.74 9.36 5.67
C ILE A 46 -8.40 9.13 4.29
N ALA A 47 -9.23 8.09 4.16
CA ALA A 47 -9.92 7.76 2.92
C ALA A 47 -10.93 8.84 2.52
N ASP A 48 -11.79 9.26 3.44
CA ASP A 48 -12.85 10.25 3.21
C ASP A 48 -12.28 11.62 2.85
N ALA A 49 -11.09 11.94 3.34
CA ALA A 49 -10.33 13.13 2.95
C ALA A 49 -9.57 12.98 1.61
N GLY A 50 -9.66 11.82 0.93
CA GLY A 50 -9.08 11.57 -0.39
C GLY A 50 -7.59 11.22 -0.39
N TRP A 51 -6.96 11.07 0.77
CA TRP A 51 -5.52 10.89 0.88
C TRP A 51 -5.00 9.54 0.42
N LEU A 52 -5.83 8.49 0.37
CA LEU A 52 -5.42 7.20 -0.20
C LEU A 52 -5.09 7.30 -1.69
N GLY A 53 -5.67 8.29 -2.37
CA GLY A 53 -5.44 8.57 -3.79
C GLY A 53 -4.29 9.55 -4.07
N ILE A 54 -3.43 9.89 -3.11
CA ILE A 54 -2.44 10.97 -3.27
C ILE A 54 -1.55 10.81 -4.51
N CYS A 55 -1.07 9.62 -4.82
CA CYS A 55 -0.25 9.31 -6.00
C CYS A 55 -1.03 8.71 -7.16
N MET A 56 -2.35 8.58 -7.04
CA MET A 56 -3.17 7.93 -8.06
C MET A 56 -3.60 8.93 -9.13
N PRO A 57 -3.82 8.46 -10.38
CA PRO A 57 -4.23 9.33 -11.48
C PRO A 57 -5.54 10.07 -11.20
N PRO A 58 -5.64 11.36 -11.60
CA PRO A 58 -6.85 12.17 -11.40
C PRO A 58 -8.10 11.58 -12.07
N GLU A 59 -7.95 10.97 -13.24
CA GLU A 59 -9.04 10.33 -13.97
C GLU A 59 -9.63 9.11 -13.25
N LEU A 60 -8.95 8.59 -12.22
CA LEU A 60 -9.42 7.52 -11.34
C LEU A 60 -9.89 8.05 -9.97
N GLY A 61 -9.87 9.36 -9.78
CA GLY A 61 -10.26 10.00 -8.52
C GLY A 61 -9.08 10.25 -7.57
N GLY A 62 -7.84 10.10 -8.03
CA GLY A 62 -6.63 10.43 -7.26
C GLY A 62 -6.22 11.90 -7.36
N ALA A 63 -5.21 12.29 -6.59
CA ALA A 63 -4.67 13.66 -6.62
C ALA A 63 -3.55 13.86 -7.67
N GLY A 64 -2.99 12.80 -8.24
CA GLY A 64 -1.93 12.86 -9.25
C GLY A 64 -0.61 13.46 -8.74
N LEU A 65 -0.38 13.45 -7.42
CA LEU A 65 0.83 13.99 -6.82
C LEU A 65 1.98 12.97 -6.86
N GLY A 66 3.18 13.44 -6.53
CA GLY A 66 4.39 12.62 -6.62
C GLY A 66 4.72 11.84 -5.34
N VAL A 67 5.79 11.05 -5.45
CA VAL A 67 6.32 10.27 -4.31
C VAL A 67 6.78 11.17 -3.17
N THR A 68 7.28 12.38 -3.46
CA THR A 68 7.69 13.35 -2.44
C THR A 68 6.51 13.76 -1.55
N GLU A 69 5.38 14.09 -2.14
CA GLU A 69 4.15 14.47 -1.43
C GLU A 69 3.61 13.30 -0.61
N ALA A 70 3.63 12.09 -1.17
CA ALA A 70 3.26 10.87 -0.44
C ALA A 70 4.21 10.60 0.73
N ALA A 71 5.52 10.85 0.58
CA ALA A 71 6.49 10.69 1.66
C ALA A 71 6.26 11.73 2.78
N ILE A 72 5.94 12.97 2.44
CA ILE A 72 5.57 14.02 3.41
C ILE A 72 4.32 13.60 4.18
N MET A 73 3.28 13.16 3.46
CA MET A 73 2.07 12.61 4.06
C MET A 73 2.38 11.48 5.04
N MET A 74 3.12 10.47 4.60
CA MET A 74 3.46 9.31 5.44
C MET A 74 4.32 9.69 6.65
N HIS A 75 5.24 10.66 6.50
CA HIS A 75 6.01 11.21 7.61
C HIS A 75 5.10 11.90 8.64
N ALA A 76 4.14 12.71 8.19
CA ALA A 76 3.18 13.36 9.08
C ALA A 76 2.30 12.32 9.81
N VAL A 77 1.83 11.28 9.11
CA VAL A 77 1.10 10.14 9.72
C VAL A 77 1.93 9.45 10.80
N ALA A 78 3.19 9.10 10.48
CA ALA A 78 4.07 8.40 11.42
C ALA A 78 4.45 9.25 12.65
N ARG A 79 4.43 10.59 12.54
CA ARG A 79 4.63 11.52 13.66
C ARG A 79 3.39 11.67 14.55
N GLY A 80 2.20 11.35 14.04
CA GLY A 80 0.98 11.30 14.82
C GLY A 80 1.00 10.14 15.81
N GLY A 81 0.21 10.19 16.88
CA GLY A 81 0.24 9.26 18.02
C GLY A 81 0.22 7.76 17.66
N GLY A 82 -0.35 7.39 16.51
CA GLY A 82 -0.37 5.99 16.03
C GLY A 82 0.94 5.48 15.44
N GLY A 83 1.92 6.35 15.17
CA GLY A 83 3.24 5.96 14.71
C GLY A 83 3.23 4.99 13.52
N TYR A 84 3.94 3.88 13.68
CA TYR A 84 4.04 2.86 12.64
C TYR A 84 2.70 2.13 12.39
N ALA A 85 1.87 1.94 13.41
CA ALA A 85 0.56 1.31 13.24
C ALA A 85 -0.35 2.13 12.33
N ALA A 86 -0.39 3.46 12.52
CA ALA A 86 -1.10 4.37 11.64
C ALA A 86 -0.57 4.31 10.20
N ALA A 87 0.76 4.40 10.02
CA ALA A 87 1.37 4.36 8.71
C ALA A 87 1.11 3.03 7.99
N SER A 88 1.25 1.89 8.68
CA SER A 88 1.06 0.57 8.08
C SER A 88 -0.39 0.29 7.67
N SER A 89 -1.38 0.92 8.32
CA SER A 89 -2.79 0.73 7.97
C SER A 89 -3.17 1.30 6.59
N ILE A 90 -2.40 2.25 6.04
CA ILE A 90 -2.75 2.97 4.81
C ILE A 90 -1.73 2.82 3.67
N HIS A 91 -0.45 2.55 3.97
CA HIS A 91 0.61 2.65 2.96
C HIS A 91 0.43 1.68 1.79
N LEU A 92 -0.15 0.52 2.03
CA LEU A 92 -0.36 -0.49 0.97
C LEU A 92 -1.43 -0.07 -0.04
N ASN A 93 -2.41 0.74 0.36
CA ASN A 93 -3.36 1.35 -0.57
C ASN A 93 -2.73 2.48 -1.40
N ILE A 94 -1.63 3.06 -0.94
CA ILE A 94 -0.96 4.19 -1.61
C ILE A 94 0.10 3.69 -2.60
N PHE A 95 1.02 2.83 -2.15
CA PHE A 95 2.20 2.43 -2.93
C PHE A 95 2.04 1.08 -3.64
N GLY A 96 1.39 0.10 -2.99
CA GLY A 96 1.24 -1.24 -3.53
C GLY A 96 0.59 -1.29 -4.92
N PRO A 97 -0.50 -0.56 -5.16
CA PRO A 97 -1.20 -0.59 -6.44
C PRO A 97 -0.49 0.12 -7.60
N HIS A 98 0.65 0.76 -7.38
CA HIS A 98 1.38 1.49 -8.45
C HIS A 98 1.72 0.61 -9.66
N ALA A 99 1.98 -0.67 -9.44
CA ALA A 99 2.17 -1.62 -10.54
C ALA A 99 0.95 -1.69 -11.48
N ILE A 100 -0.27 -1.57 -10.94
CA ILE A 100 -1.50 -1.54 -11.73
C ILE A 100 -1.65 -0.19 -12.45
N VAL A 101 -1.23 0.92 -11.83
CA VAL A 101 -1.20 2.25 -12.49
C VAL A 101 -0.35 2.20 -13.75
N VAL A 102 0.83 1.58 -13.67
CA VAL A 102 1.80 1.56 -14.76
C VAL A 102 1.45 0.51 -15.83
N HIS A 103 1.06 -0.70 -15.41
CA HIS A 103 0.98 -1.86 -16.30
C HIS A 103 -0.44 -2.39 -16.50
N GLY A 104 -1.41 -1.93 -15.71
CA GLY A 104 -2.80 -2.38 -15.82
C GLY A 104 -3.50 -1.86 -17.05
N THR A 105 -4.45 -2.63 -17.61
CA THR A 105 -5.40 -2.14 -18.60
C THR A 105 -6.34 -1.12 -17.98
N ASP A 106 -7.03 -0.32 -18.78
CA ASP A 106 -8.00 0.68 -18.28
C ASP A 106 -9.13 0.02 -17.47
N GLU A 107 -9.55 -1.18 -17.87
CA GLU A 107 -10.54 -1.96 -17.14
C GLU A 107 -9.99 -2.40 -15.77
N GLN A 108 -8.75 -2.92 -15.74
CA GLN A 108 -8.09 -3.31 -14.50
C GLN A 108 -7.90 -2.12 -13.56
N LYS A 109 -7.46 -0.98 -14.09
CA LYS A 109 -7.31 0.27 -13.32
C LYS A 109 -8.63 0.68 -12.69
N LYS A 110 -9.70 0.78 -13.46
CA LYS A 110 -11.03 1.15 -12.94
C LYS A 110 -11.54 0.16 -11.89
N ARG A 111 -11.44 -1.14 -12.16
CA ARG A 111 -11.95 -2.18 -11.27
C ARG A 111 -11.15 -2.31 -9.98
N MET A 112 -9.82 -2.13 -10.05
CA MET A 112 -8.94 -2.40 -8.92
C MET A 112 -8.56 -1.14 -8.14
N LEU A 113 -8.31 -0.01 -8.81
CA LEU A 113 -7.80 1.18 -8.14
C LEU A 113 -8.89 2.06 -7.55
N VAL A 114 -10.02 2.23 -8.25
CA VAL A 114 -11.09 3.12 -7.79
C VAL A 114 -11.62 2.73 -6.40
N PRO A 115 -11.93 1.45 -6.10
CA PRO A 115 -12.36 1.07 -4.75
C PRO A 115 -11.28 1.28 -3.68
N LEU A 116 -9.99 1.10 -4.02
CA LEU A 116 -8.87 1.34 -3.11
C LEU A 116 -8.70 2.84 -2.80
N ILE A 117 -8.79 3.70 -3.83
CA ILE A 117 -8.73 5.17 -3.69
C ILE A 117 -9.88 5.67 -2.78
N GLN A 118 -11.05 5.10 -2.93
CA GLN A 118 -12.24 5.44 -2.14
C GLN A 118 -12.26 4.81 -0.74
N GLY A 119 -11.25 4.02 -0.38
CA GLY A 119 -11.21 3.30 0.89
C GLY A 119 -12.31 2.25 1.06
N LYS A 120 -13.00 1.86 -0.01
CA LYS A 120 -14.01 0.79 0.01
C LYS A 120 -13.40 -0.61 0.08
N GLU A 121 -12.19 -0.74 -0.40
CA GLU A 121 -11.40 -1.95 -0.36
C GLU A 121 -10.01 -1.64 0.21
N LYS A 122 -9.42 -2.65 0.84
CA LYS A 122 -8.06 -2.63 1.35
C LYS A 122 -7.20 -3.60 0.56
N ALA A 123 -5.94 -3.24 0.33
CA ALA A 123 -4.97 -4.10 -0.32
C ALA A 123 -3.86 -4.52 0.65
N CYS A 124 -3.33 -5.71 0.45
CA CYS A 124 -2.06 -6.13 1.04
C CYS A 124 -1.08 -6.57 -0.05
N PHE A 125 0.20 -6.74 0.33
CA PHE A 125 1.28 -7.05 -0.61
C PHE A 125 2.04 -8.31 -0.16
N GLY A 126 1.86 -9.41 -0.89
CA GLY A 126 2.50 -10.70 -0.61
C GLY A 126 3.81 -10.83 -1.39
N VAL A 127 4.93 -10.59 -0.74
CA VAL A 127 6.28 -10.63 -1.34
C VAL A 127 7.15 -11.66 -0.64
N THR A 128 7.42 -11.44 0.64
CA THR A 128 8.37 -12.22 1.45
C THR A 128 7.94 -13.67 1.58
N GLU A 129 8.92 -14.57 1.48
CA GLU A 129 8.76 -16.01 1.68
C GLU A 129 9.67 -16.50 2.81
N PRO A 130 9.46 -17.69 3.36
CA PRO A 130 10.32 -18.22 4.41
C PRO A 130 11.82 -18.23 4.05
N ASN A 131 12.14 -18.43 2.77
CA ASN A 131 13.51 -18.52 2.25
C ASN A 131 13.91 -17.32 1.36
N ALA A 132 13.04 -16.32 1.19
CA ALA A 132 13.30 -15.17 0.34
C ALA A 132 12.82 -13.87 1.00
N GLY A 133 13.75 -13.12 1.59
CA GLY A 133 13.53 -11.83 2.22
C GLY A 133 14.05 -10.66 1.37
N LEU A 134 15.23 -10.13 1.70
CA LEU A 134 15.84 -9.01 0.99
C LEU A 134 16.12 -9.30 -0.49
N ASP A 135 16.56 -10.51 -0.79
CA ASP A 135 16.65 -10.96 -2.18
C ASP A 135 15.30 -11.47 -2.68
N THR A 136 14.45 -10.55 -3.11
CA THR A 136 13.14 -10.87 -3.69
C THR A 136 13.24 -11.67 -4.98
N THR A 137 14.40 -11.70 -5.65
CA THR A 137 14.62 -12.52 -6.85
C THR A 137 14.69 -14.02 -6.52
N SER A 138 14.73 -14.38 -5.25
CA SER A 138 14.77 -15.76 -4.78
C SER A 138 13.41 -16.34 -4.38
N ILE A 139 12.30 -15.61 -4.67
CA ILE A 139 10.95 -16.15 -4.42
C ILE A 139 10.67 -17.40 -5.24
N GLU A 140 9.95 -18.33 -4.62
CA GLU A 140 9.58 -19.63 -5.19
C GLU A 140 8.08 -19.76 -5.49
N THR A 141 7.23 -18.88 -4.94
CA THR A 141 5.79 -18.85 -5.25
C THR A 141 5.59 -18.77 -6.74
N PHE A 142 4.89 -19.76 -7.30
CA PHE A 142 4.78 -19.95 -8.74
C PHE A 142 3.32 -19.88 -9.21
N ALA A 143 3.08 -19.13 -10.28
CA ALA A 143 1.79 -19.00 -10.95
C ALA A 143 1.82 -19.73 -12.29
N THR A 144 1.10 -20.84 -12.39
CA THR A 144 0.94 -21.60 -13.62
C THR A 144 -0.31 -21.13 -14.35
N ARG A 145 -0.16 -20.74 -15.62
CA ARG A 145 -1.28 -20.29 -16.45
C ARG A 145 -2.22 -21.46 -16.73
N THR A 146 -3.51 -21.19 -16.67
CA THR A 146 -4.61 -22.09 -17.07
C THR A 146 -5.49 -21.40 -18.11
N ASN A 147 -6.53 -22.09 -18.60
CA ASN A 147 -7.49 -21.49 -19.54
C ASN A 147 -8.26 -20.32 -18.92
N ASP A 148 -8.55 -20.38 -17.63
CA ASP A 148 -9.40 -19.42 -16.93
C ASP A 148 -8.64 -18.46 -16.01
N GLY A 149 -7.27 -18.50 -16.05
CA GLY A 149 -6.46 -17.64 -15.19
C GLY A 149 -5.13 -18.25 -14.78
N TYR A 150 -4.87 -18.33 -13.48
CA TYR A 150 -3.64 -18.89 -12.94
C TYR A 150 -3.91 -19.78 -11.71
N VAL A 151 -3.20 -20.87 -11.62
CA VAL A 151 -3.07 -21.64 -10.37
C VAL A 151 -1.78 -21.22 -9.69
N VAL A 152 -1.89 -20.69 -8.48
CA VAL A 152 -0.74 -20.20 -7.70
C VAL A 152 -0.42 -21.19 -6.59
N LYS A 153 0.86 -21.57 -6.49
CA LYS A 153 1.40 -22.42 -5.41
C LYS A 153 2.59 -21.75 -4.77
N GLY A 154 2.60 -21.66 -3.45
CA GLY A 154 3.68 -21.06 -2.68
C GLY A 154 3.25 -20.64 -1.28
N ARG A 155 4.13 -19.95 -0.59
CA ARG A 155 3.91 -19.49 0.78
C ARG A 155 4.52 -18.11 0.98
N LYS A 156 3.69 -17.16 1.40
CA LYS A 156 4.13 -15.81 1.80
C LYS A 156 4.06 -15.68 3.32
N ILE A 157 4.96 -14.85 3.86
CA ILE A 157 4.99 -14.52 5.28
C ILE A 157 5.10 -13.00 5.46
N TRP A 158 4.82 -12.51 6.67
CA TRP A 158 4.91 -11.09 7.04
C TRP A 158 4.06 -10.17 6.16
N THR A 159 2.91 -10.66 5.69
CA THR A 159 2.00 -9.87 4.86
C THR A 159 1.16 -8.96 5.75
N THR A 160 1.59 -7.71 5.86
CA THR A 160 0.89 -6.67 6.63
C THR A 160 -0.53 -6.48 6.10
N THR A 161 -1.50 -6.33 7.02
CA THR A 161 -2.93 -6.09 6.71
C THR A 161 -3.63 -7.27 6.03
N ALA A 162 -3.01 -8.46 5.94
CA ALA A 162 -3.58 -9.60 5.20
C ALA A 162 -4.96 -10.06 5.73
N GLN A 163 -5.23 -9.88 7.02
CA GLN A 163 -6.51 -10.27 7.65
C GLN A 163 -7.66 -9.31 7.32
N GLU A 164 -7.33 -8.06 6.97
CA GLU A 164 -8.27 -6.98 6.70
C GLU A 164 -8.41 -6.68 5.20
N ALA A 165 -7.52 -7.25 4.38
CA ALA A 165 -7.44 -6.92 2.97
C ALA A 165 -8.47 -7.67 2.13
N ASP A 166 -9.14 -6.93 1.24
CA ASP A 166 -10.03 -7.49 0.21
C ASP A 166 -9.24 -8.05 -0.97
N LYS A 167 -8.04 -7.53 -1.19
CA LYS A 167 -7.17 -7.90 -2.31
C LYS A 167 -5.71 -8.03 -1.89
N ILE A 168 -5.02 -8.96 -2.53
CA ILE A 168 -3.58 -9.12 -2.38
C ILE A 168 -2.89 -8.84 -3.72
N LEU A 169 -1.91 -7.93 -3.73
CA LEU A 169 -0.93 -7.84 -4.80
C LEU A 169 0.15 -8.88 -4.51
N LEU A 170 0.12 -9.98 -5.26
CA LEU A 170 0.94 -11.14 -5.00
C LEU A 170 2.10 -11.22 -5.99
N LEU A 171 3.32 -11.10 -5.50
CA LEU A 171 4.52 -11.29 -6.32
C LEU A 171 4.80 -12.77 -6.48
N THR A 172 4.82 -13.24 -7.73
CA THR A 172 5.01 -14.66 -8.09
C THR A 172 5.97 -14.81 -9.25
N ARG A 173 6.42 -16.03 -9.49
CA ARG A 173 7.06 -16.41 -10.76
C ARG A 173 6.07 -17.04 -11.71
N THR A 174 6.26 -16.78 -12.99
CA THR A 174 5.59 -17.45 -14.12
C THR A 174 6.56 -18.25 -14.98
N ALA A 175 7.87 -18.10 -14.74
CA ALA A 175 8.94 -18.91 -15.31
C ALA A 175 9.97 -19.26 -14.23
N LYS A 176 10.71 -20.34 -14.41
CA LYS A 176 11.79 -20.72 -13.50
C LYS A 176 12.94 -19.73 -13.59
N LYS A 177 13.63 -19.51 -12.46
CA LYS A 177 14.73 -18.52 -12.36
C LYS A 177 15.87 -18.87 -13.34
N GLU A 178 16.18 -20.14 -13.49
CA GLU A 178 17.21 -20.67 -14.38
C GLU A 178 16.89 -20.53 -15.88
N ASP A 179 15.61 -20.36 -16.23
CA ASP A 179 15.19 -20.21 -17.63
C ASP A 179 15.33 -18.76 -18.12
N GLY A 180 15.57 -17.79 -17.21
CA GLY A 180 15.70 -16.37 -17.50
C GLY A 180 17.14 -15.93 -17.73
N LYS A 181 17.30 -14.78 -18.42
CA LYS A 181 18.61 -14.12 -18.59
C LYS A 181 18.94 -13.23 -17.38
N LYS A 182 17.93 -12.78 -16.65
CA LYS A 182 18.05 -11.96 -15.44
C LYS A 182 17.30 -12.63 -14.29
N PRO A 183 17.71 -12.43 -13.03
CA PRO A 183 17.02 -13.00 -11.87
C PRO A 183 15.54 -12.59 -11.76
N THR A 184 15.15 -11.46 -12.36
CA THR A 184 13.79 -10.93 -12.38
C THR A 184 12.93 -11.44 -13.54
N ASP A 185 13.52 -12.14 -14.52
CA ASP A 185 12.75 -12.68 -15.64
C ASP A 185 11.73 -13.71 -15.12
N GLY A 186 10.50 -13.59 -15.58
CA GLY A 186 9.41 -14.45 -15.15
C GLY A 186 8.84 -14.14 -13.75
N MET A 187 9.18 -13.00 -13.17
CA MET A 187 8.50 -12.51 -11.95
C MET A 187 7.27 -11.70 -12.33
#